data_654a0add400750d8633536eaf0f45906
#
_entry.id   654a0add400750d8633536eaf0f45906
#
_cell.length_a   1.000
_cell.length_b   1.000
_cell.length_c   1.000
_cell.angle_alpha   90.00
_cell.angle_beta   90.00
_cell.angle_gamma   90.00
#
_symmetry.space_group_name_H-M   'P 1'
#
loop_
_entity.id
_entity.type
_entity.pdbx_description
1 polymer ?
#
loop_
_entity_poly.entity_id
_entity_poly.type
_entity_poly.pdbx_seq_one_letter_code
_entity_poly.pdbx_strand_id
1 'polypeptide(L)'
;VTELAKYAKEKGIGLIPAINSPGHMDAMLVAMEKLGIANPQANFDKVSKTTMDLENQEAVGFTKALIGKYMDYFADKSKIFNYGTDEYANDATNAQGWYYLKWYGLYNKFADYSNSLAAMAKERGLQPMAFNDGFYYEDKDDAEFDKDVLISYWSKGWWGYNLASPQYLASKGYKFLNTNGDWYYI
;
A
#
# COMPACT_ATOMS: atom_id res chain seq x y z
N VAL A 1 5.55 -6.72 20.37
CA VAL A 1 4.30 -6.11 19.87
C VAL A 1 3.20 -6.17 20.91
N THR A 2 2.95 -7.34 21.55
CA THR A 2 1.85 -7.51 22.54
C THR A 2 1.99 -6.57 23.74
N GLU A 3 3.19 -6.46 24.32
CA GLU A 3 3.46 -5.52 25.43
C GLU A 3 3.26 -4.07 25.02
N LEU A 4 3.73 -3.70 23.82
CA LEU A 4 3.53 -2.35 23.29
C LEU A 4 2.04 -2.04 23.11
N ALA A 5 1.26 -2.97 22.57
CA ALA A 5 -0.18 -2.79 22.38
C ALA A 5 -0.92 -2.61 23.72
N LYS A 6 -0.52 -3.39 24.75
CA LYS A 6 -1.05 -3.26 26.11
C LYS A 6 -0.70 -1.88 26.68
N TYR A 7 0.56 -1.47 26.61
CA TYR A 7 1.01 -0.18 27.12
C TYR A 7 0.32 1.00 26.41
N ALA A 8 0.20 0.95 25.09
CA ALA A 8 -0.51 1.97 24.32
C ALA A 8 -1.97 2.09 24.78
N LYS A 9 -2.66 0.95 24.96
CA LYS A 9 -4.04 0.92 25.47
C LYS A 9 -4.16 1.53 26.86
N GLU A 10 -3.23 1.23 27.78
CA GLU A 10 -3.17 1.80 29.14
C GLU A 10 -2.99 3.32 29.11
N LYS A 11 -2.32 3.84 28.08
CA LYS A 11 -2.08 5.28 27.86
C LYS A 11 -3.15 5.97 27.02
N GLY A 12 -4.18 5.25 26.56
CA GLY A 12 -5.21 5.79 25.69
C GLY A 12 -4.70 6.13 24.27
N ILE A 13 -3.60 5.51 23.83
CA ILE A 13 -2.97 5.73 22.52
C ILE A 13 -3.48 4.65 21.56
N GLY A 14 -4.07 5.08 20.42
CA GLY A 14 -4.41 4.18 19.31
C GLY A 14 -3.16 3.82 18.50
N LEU A 15 -3.00 2.53 18.19
CA LEU A 15 -1.96 2.07 17.27
C LEU A 15 -2.52 1.98 15.85
N ILE A 16 -1.70 2.32 14.87
CA ILE A 16 -1.95 2.07 13.45
C ILE A 16 -0.85 1.15 12.94
N PRO A 17 -1.08 -0.17 12.89
CA PRO A 17 -0.11 -1.07 12.28
C PRO A 17 0.01 -0.78 10.79
N ALA A 18 1.23 -0.84 10.27
CA ALA A 18 1.50 -0.66 8.85
C ALA A 18 2.34 -1.82 8.31
N ILE A 19 1.91 -2.38 7.18
CA ILE A 19 2.66 -3.38 6.41
C ILE A 19 2.57 -3.00 4.95
N ASN A 20 3.69 -2.60 4.37
CA ASN A 20 3.73 -2.13 3.00
C ASN A 20 3.62 -3.28 2.00
N SER A 21 2.82 -3.03 0.98
CA SER A 21 2.73 -3.80 -0.26
C SER A 21 1.98 -2.98 -1.34
N PRO A 22 2.24 -3.19 -2.63
CA PRO A 22 3.18 -4.14 -3.23
C PRO A 22 4.63 -3.66 -3.29
N GLY A 23 4.96 -2.45 -2.83
CA GLY A 23 6.29 -1.90 -2.65
C GLY A 23 6.86 -2.13 -1.25
N HIS A 24 8.14 -1.79 -1.04
CA HIS A 24 8.86 -1.94 0.24
C HIS A 24 8.81 -3.36 0.84
N MET A 25 8.88 -4.37 -0.01
CA MET A 25 8.69 -5.78 0.35
C MET A 25 9.99 -6.59 0.39
N ASP A 26 11.15 -5.97 0.52
CA ASP A 26 12.47 -6.64 0.44
C ASP A 26 12.53 -7.96 1.19
N ALA A 27 12.23 -7.94 2.47
CA ALA A 27 12.29 -9.12 3.32
C ALA A 27 11.24 -10.18 2.92
N MET A 28 10.06 -9.74 2.47
CA MET A 28 8.99 -10.64 2.04
C MET A 28 9.35 -11.31 0.72
N LEU A 29 9.92 -10.57 -0.24
CA LEU A 29 10.36 -11.13 -1.52
C LEU A 29 11.44 -12.19 -1.34
N VAL A 30 12.43 -11.93 -0.47
CA VAL A 30 13.46 -12.92 -0.11
C VAL A 30 12.82 -14.16 0.56
N ALA A 31 11.81 -13.97 1.40
CA ALA A 31 11.11 -15.09 2.02
C ALA A 31 10.32 -15.92 0.99
N MET A 32 9.65 -15.26 0.04
CA MET A 32 8.93 -15.93 -1.06
C MET A 32 9.86 -16.81 -1.89
N GLU A 33 11.02 -16.29 -2.29
CA GLU A 33 12.02 -17.07 -3.05
C GLU A 33 12.50 -18.29 -2.27
N LYS A 34 12.79 -18.12 -0.97
CA LYS A 34 13.18 -19.24 -0.10
C LYS A 34 12.09 -20.29 0.08
N LEU A 35 10.83 -19.89 -0.06
CA LEU A 35 9.67 -20.79 -0.02
C LEU A 35 9.35 -21.40 -1.39
N GLY A 36 10.12 -21.07 -2.42
CA GLY A 36 9.97 -21.65 -3.76
C GLY A 36 9.02 -20.90 -4.68
N ILE A 37 8.55 -19.70 -4.30
CA ILE A 37 7.76 -18.85 -5.19
C ILE A 37 8.72 -18.27 -6.23
N ALA A 38 8.50 -18.62 -7.49
CA ALA A 38 9.38 -18.22 -8.58
C ALA A 38 9.10 -16.77 -9.02
N ASN A 39 10.14 -15.98 -9.19
CA ASN A 39 10.07 -14.62 -9.75
C ASN A 39 9.00 -13.74 -9.11
N PRO A 40 8.99 -13.55 -7.78
CA PRO A 40 7.96 -12.78 -7.10
C PRO A 40 8.08 -11.26 -7.33
N GLN A 41 9.18 -10.80 -7.95
CA GLN A 41 9.52 -9.40 -8.12
C GLN A 41 8.95 -8.79 -9.41
N ALA A 42 8.51 -7.55 -9.34
CA ALA A 42 8.21 -6.74 -10.52
C ALA A 42 9.46 -6.60 -11.41
N ASN A 43 9.26 -6.70 -12.71
CA ASN A 43 10.34 -6.62 -13.70
C ASN A 43 9.89 -5.72 -14.85
N PHE A 44 10.41 -4.51 -14.90
CA PHE A 44 10.18 -3.55 -15.98
C PHE A 44 11.47 -3.35 -16.79
N ASP A 45 12.28 -2.32 -16.48
CA ASP A 45 13.61 -2.12 -17.09
C ASP A 45 14.63 -3.08 -16.47
N LYS A 46 14.43 -3.42 -15.21
CA LYS A 46 15.20 -4.39 -14.42
C LYS A 46 14.33 -5.04 -13.35
N VAL A 47 14.80 -6.12 -12.78
CA VAL A 47 14.11 -6.80 -11.67
C VAL A 47 14.17 -5.94 -10.41
N SER A 48 13.01 -5.67 -9.82
CA SER A 48 12.89 -4.97 -8.55
C SER A 48 13.46 -5.80 -7.40
N LYS A 49 14.05 -5.13 -6.41
CA LYS A 49 14.41 -5.76 -5.13
C LYS A 49 13.38 -5.50 -4.04
N THR A 50 12.43 -4.59 -4.29
CA THR A 50 11.53 -4.04 -3.27
C THR A 50 10.06 -4.22 -3.61
N THR A 51 9.71 -4.53 -4.87
CA THR A 51 8.32 -4.53 -5.32
C THR A 51 7.90 -5.87 -5.89
N MET A 52 6.73 -6.33 -5.45
CA MET A 52 6.10 -7.57 -5.89
C MET A 52 5.49 -7.41 -7.28
N ASP A 53 5.60 -8.47 -8.09
CA ASP A 53 4.85 -8.60 -9.34
C ASP A 53 3.36 -8.86 -9.07
N LEU A 54 2.50 -7.94 -9.50
CA LEU A 54 1.05 -8.06 -9.36
C LEU A 54 0.43 -9.11 -10.30
N GLU A 55 1.16 -9.62 -11.26
CA GLU A 55 0.73 -10.73 -12.12
C GLU A 55 1.07 -12.09 -11.53
N ASN A 56 2.01 -12.17 -10.61
CA ASN A 56 2.38 -13.40 -9.94
C ASN A 56 1.35 -13.77 -8.85
N GLN A 57 0.42 -14.66 -9.17
CA GLN A 57 -0.68 -15.04 -8.28
C GLN A 57 -0.22 -15.74 -6.99
N GLU A 58 0.92 -16.45 -7.02
CA GLU A 58 1.49 -17.07 -5.81
C GLU A 58 2.04 -16.00 -4.86
N ALA A 59 2.77 -15.02 -5.39
CA ALA A 59 3.29 -13.91 -4.61
C ALA A 59 2.17 -13.05 -4.02
N VAL A 60 1.15 -12.73 -4.83
CA VAL A 60 -0.05 -12.01 -4.38
C VAL A 60 -0.79 -12.78 -3.29
N GLY A 61 -1.00 -14.10 -3.50
CA GLY A 61 -1.66 -14.97 -2.53
C GLY A 61 -0.90 -15.04 -1.21
N PHE A 62 0.43 -15.22 -1.26
CA PHE A 62 1.30 -15.23 -0.08
C PHE A 62 1.19 -13.90 0.70
N THR A 63 1.29 -12.78 0.00
CA THR A 63 1.23 -11.44 0.60
C THR A 63 -0.12 -11.21 1.29
N LYS A 64 -1.22 -11.51 0.60
CA LYS A 64 -2.57 -11.39 1.20
C LYS A 64 -2.74 -12.28 2.43
N ALA A 65 -2.26 -13.52 2.38
CA ALA A 65 -2.33 -14.43 3.51
C ALA A 65 -1.53 -13.89 4.72
N LEU A 66 -0.35 -13.35 4.48
CA LEU A 66 0.49 -12.75 5.52
C LEU A 66 -0.16 -11.50 6.12
N ILE A 67 -0.58 -10.56 5.28
CA ILE A 67 -1.26 -9.32 5.72
C ILE A 67 -2.55 -9.67 6.49
N GLY A 68 -3.32 -10.64 5.99
CA GLY A 68 -4.53 -11.12 6.66
C GLY A 68 -4.27 -11.59 8.09
N LYS A 69 -3.19 -12.34 8.34
CA LYS A 69 -2.78 -12.75 9.69
C LYS A 69 -2.44 -11.56 10.60
N TYR A 70 -1.80 -10.52 10.06
CA TYR A 70 -1.55 -9.31 10.83
C TYR A 70 -2.85 -8.52 11.09
N MET A 71 -3.75 -8.44 10.13
CA MET A 71 -5.06 -7.84 10.34
C MET A 71 -5.84 -8.59 11.43
N ASP A 72 -5.85 -9.93 11.41
CA ASP A 72 -6.47 -10.76 12.46
C ASP A 72 -5.87 -10.47 13.85
N TYR A 73 -4.54 -10.36 13.92
CA TYR A 73 -3.85 -10.07 15.17
C TYR A 73 -4.20 -8.67 15.72
N PHE A 74 -4.40 -7.68 14.85
CA PHE A 74 -4.66 -6.29 15.24
C PHE A 74 -6.14 -5.94 15.34
N ALA A 75 -7.07 -6.79 14.92
CA ALA A 75 -8.50 -6.50 14.87
C ALA A 75 -9.11 -6.06 16.22
N ASP A 76 -8.58 -6.58 17.33
CA ASP A 76 -9.00 -6.20 18.71
C ASP A 76 -8.08 -5.13 19.36
N LYS A 77 -7.01 -4.69 18.68
CA LYS A 77 -5.98 -3.80 19.22
C LYS A 77 -5.89 -2.46 18.48
N SER A 78 -6.44 -2.39 17.29
CA SER A 78 -6.45 -1.20 16.44
C SER A 78 -7.83 -0.98 15.82
N LYS A 79 -8.07 0.25 15.38
CA LYS A 79 -9.23 0.59 14.56
C LYS A 79 -8.86 0.81 13.09
N ILE A 80 -7.59 0.96 12.80
CA ILE A 80 -7.08 1.30 11.48
C ILE A 80 -5.96 0.32 11.13
N PHE A 81 -5.89 -0.11 9.88
CA PHE A 81 -4.77 -0.88 9.34
C PHE A 81 -4.25 -0.22 8.07
N ASN A 82 -2.97 0.16 8.08
CA ASN A 82 -2.30 0.72 6.90
C ASN A 82 -1.62 -0.42 6.12
N TYR A 83 -2.06 -0.64 4.88
CA TYR A 83 -1.50 -1.66 4.00
C TYR A 83 -0.48 -1.11 2.98
N GLY A 84 -0.06 0.16 3.16
CA GLY A 84 1.02 0.78 2.40
C GLY A 84 0.58 1.35 1.07
N THR A 85 1.11 0.80 -0.02
CA THR A 85 0.92 1.18 -1.43
C THR A 85 1.76 2.36 -1.92
N ASP A 86 2.75 2.78 -1.17
CA ASP A 86 3.69 3.83 -1.56
C ASP A 86 4.83 3.30 -2.46
N GLU A 87 5.40 4.19 -3.24
CA GLU A 87 6.64 4.04 -3.99
C GLU A 87 6.77 2.75 -4.82
N TYR A 88 5.74 2.43 -5.62
CA TYR A 88 5.72 1.23 -6.43
C TYR A 88 6.89 1.17 -7.43
N ALA A 89 7.69 0.12 -7.36
CA ALA A 89 8.76 -0.25 -8.30
C ALA A 89 9.80 0.86 -8.60
N ASN A 90 10.07 1.75 -7.66
CA ASN A 90 11.03 2.84 -7.84
C ASN A 90 12.45 2.37 -8.17
N ASP A 91 12.81 1.16 -7.77
CA ASP A 91 14.12 0.55 -8.05
C ASP A 91 14.17 -0.25 -9.36
N ALA A 92 13.04 -0.48 -10.02
CA ALA A 92 12.91 -1.33 -11.20
C ALA A 92 12.83 -0.54 -12.51
N THR A 93 12.80 0.79 -12.45
CA THR A 93 12.64 1.66 -13.60
C THR A 93 13.57 2.87 -13.52
N ASN A 94 13.77 3.55 -14.65
CA ASN A 94 14.45 4.86 -14.73
C ASN A 94 13.45 6.04 -14.60
N ALA A 95 12.16 5.74 -14.48
CA ALA A 95 11.07 6.67 -14.22
C ALA A 95 10.23 6.15 -13.05
N GLN A 96 9.02 6.68 -12.85
CA GLN A 96 8.20 6.20 -11.73
C GLN A 96 7.48 4.90 -12.09
N GLY A 97 7.44 3.99 -11.14
CA GLY A 97 6.77 2.70 -11.29
C GLY A 97 5.27 2.83 -11.63
N TRP A 98 4.59 3.83 -11.11
CA TRP A 98 3.19 4.14 -11.44
C TRP A 98 2.96 4.40 -12.92
N TYR A 99 3.86 5.14 -13.58
CA TYR A 99 3.83 5.37 -15.02
C TYR A 99 3.96 4.04 -15.78
N TYR A 100 4.89 3.17 -15.37
CA TYR A 100 5.06 1.86 -15.99
C TYR A 100 3.87 0.94 -15.78
N LEU A 101 3.23 0.96 -14.61
CA LEU A 101 1.97 0.22 -14.41
C LEU A 101 0.90 0.63 -15.43
N LYS A 102 0.74 1.93 -15.66
CA LYS A 102 -0.19 2.43 -16.69
C LYS A 102 0.25 2.03 -18.10
N TRP A 103 1.51 2.19 -18.41
CA TRP A 103 2.09 1.85 -19.72
C TRP A 103 1.88 0.37 -20.09
N TYR A 104 2.08 -0.54 -19.13
CA TYR A 104 1.89 -1.97 -19.34
C TYR A 104 0.43 -2.44 -19.14
N GLY A 105 -0.50 -1.53 -18.88
CA GLY A 105 -1.92 -1.87 -18.66
C GLY A 105 -2.19 -2.61 -17.34
N LEU A 106 -1.30 -2.48 -16.35
CA LEU A 106 -1.38 -3.18 -15.06
C LEU A 106 -2.01 -2.32 -13.95
N TYR A 107 -2.40 -1.09 -14.25
CA TYR A 107 -2.91 -0.17 -13.25
C TYR A 107 -4.23 -0.64 -12.61
N ASN A 108 -5.10 -1.27 -13.40
CA ASN A 108 -6.32 -1.89 -12.86
C ASN A 108 -6.01 -3.06 -11.92
N LYS A 109 -4.96 -3.85 -12.18
CA LYS A 109 -4.53 -4.92 -11.26
C LYS A 109 -4.05 -4.35 -9.92
N PHE A 110 -3.38 -3.21 -9.94
CA PHE A 110 -3.04 -2.51 -8.70
C PHE A 110 -4.29 -2.05 -7.95
N ALA A 111 -5.26 -1.46 -8.63
CA ALA A 111 -6.51 -1.04 -8.01
C ALA A 111 -7.27 -2.25 -7.41
N ASP A 112 -7.39 -3.35 -8.14
CA ASP A 112 -8.01 -4.59 -7.68
C ASP A 112 -7.28 -5.17 -6.45
N TYR A 113 -5.94 -5.14 -6.48
CA TYR A 113 -5.12 -5.55 -5.34
C TYR A 113 -5.38 -4.67 -4.12
N SER A 114 -5.31 -3.36 -4.25
CA SER A 114 -5.59 -2.39 -3.19
C SER A 114 -7.00 -2.57 -2.63
N ASN A 115 -8.01 -2.67 -3.51
CA ASN A 115 -9.40 -2.89 -3.12
C ASN A 115 -9.59 -4.21 -2.35
N SER A 116 -8.86 -5.26 -2.76
CA SER A 116 -8.92 -6.54 -2.03
C SER A 116 -8.36 -6.44 -0.61
N LEU A 117 -7.29 -5.69 -0.39
CA LEU A 117 -6.75 -5.44 0.95
C LEU A 117 -7.69 -4.57 1.78
N ALA A 118 -8.32 -3.56 1.17
CA ALA A 118 -9.34 -2.75 1.82
C ALA A 118 -10.53 -3.60 2.27
N ALA A 119 -11.02 -4.49 1.42
CA ALA A 119 -12.09 -5.43 1.77
C ALA A 119 -11.70 -6.34 2.93
N MET A 120 -10.49 -6.93 2.89
CA MET A 120 -9.96 -7.77 3.97
C MET A 120 -9.89 -7.04 5.32
N ALA A 121 -9.53 -5.76 5.33
CA ALA A 121 -9.53 -4.94 6.54
C ALA A 121 -10.95 -4.71 7.05
N LYS A 122 -11.88 -4.34 6.17
CA LYS A 122 -13.31 -4.09 6.51
C LYS A 122 -13.99 -5.33 7.08
N GLU A 123 -13.73 -6.51 6.52
CA GLU A 123 -14.24 -7.79 7.02
C GLU A 123 -13.85 -8.06 8.49
N ARG A 124 -12.76 -7.46 8.95
CA ARG A 124 -12.23 -7.56 10.31
C ARG A 124 -12.59 -6.37 11.21
N GLY A 125 -13.45 -5.49 10.72
CA GLY A 125 -13.85 -4.29 11.45
C GLY A 125 -12.77 -3.21 11.54
N LEU A 126 -11.72 -3.31 10.69
CA LEU A 126 -10.64 -2.34 10.60
C LEU A 126 -10.95 -1.30 9.51
N GLN A 127 -10.67 -0.05 9.78
CA GLN A 127 -10.64 1.01 8.77
C GLN A 127 -9.43 0.79 7.87
N PRO A 128 -9.58 0.52 6.55
CA PRO A 128 -8.46 0.43 5.64
C PRO A 128 -7.79 1.79 5.49
N MET A 129 -6.46 1.81 5.48
CA MET A 129 -5.65 2.99 5.24
C MET A 129 -4.53 2.65 4.26
N ALA A 130 -4.21 3.59 3.37
CA ALA A 130 -3.13 3.46 2.41
C ALA A 130 -2.45 4.81 2.16
N PHE A 131 -1.22 4.79 1.66
CA PHE A 131 -0.55 6.00 1.17
C PHE A 131 -1.13 6.43 -0.18
N ASN A 132 -1.00 7.71 -0.50
CA ASN A 132 -1.71 8.33 -1.62
C ASN A 132 -1.14 8.03 -3.01
N ASP A 133 0.05 7.49 -3.12
CA ASP A 133 0.85 7.47 -4.36
C ASP A 133 0.13 6.88 -5.58
N GLY A 134 -0.49 5.72 -5.40
CA GLY A 134 -1.11 4.99 -6.50
C GLY A 134 -2.57 5.36 -6.77
N PHE A 135 -3.20 6.16 -5.92
CA PHE A 135 -4.61 6.50 -6.06
C PHE A 135 -4.81 7.61 -7.10
N TYR A 136 -5.50 7.30 -8.20
CA TYR A 136 -5.82 8.27 -9.27
C TYR A 136 -4.61 9.04 -9.79
N TYR A 137 -3.51 8.35 -10.03
CA TYR A 137 -2.26 8.92 -10.50
C TYR A 137 -2.46 9.87 -11.69
N GLU A 138 -1.89 11.07 -11.63
CA GLU A 138 -2.04 12.17 -12.58
C GLU A 138 -3.46 12.83 -12.58
N ASP A 139 -4.20 12.78 -11.48
CA ASP A 139 -5.59 13.24 -11.40
C ASP A 139 -6.49 12.58 -12.48
N LYS A 140 -6.24 11.29 -12.80
CA LYS A 140 -6.96 10.56 -13.84
C LYS A 140 -7.85 9.46 -13.27
N ASP A 141 -8.98 9.25 -13.92
CA ASP A 141 -10.00 8.28 -13.56
C ASP A 141 -9.83 6.96 -14.35
N ASP A 142 -8.61 6.42 -14.32
CA ASP A 142 -8.22 5.25 -15.10
C ASP A 142 -8.52 3.92 -14.37
N ALA A 143 -8.90 3.97 -13.10
CA ALA A 143 -9.24 2.81 -12.30
C ALA A 143 -10.18 3.18 -11.14
N GLU A 144 -10.91 2.18 -10.63
CA GLU A 144 -11.84 2.35 -9.51
C GLU A 144 -11.18 1.89 -8.21
N PHE A 145 -11.15 2.76 -7.22
CA PHE A 145 -10.64 2.47 -5.88
C PHE A 145 -11.75 2.52 -4.84
N ASP A 146 -11.62 1.69 -3.81
CA ASP A 146 -12.56 1.63 -2.68
C ASP A 146 -12.60 2.98 -1.93
N LYS A 147 -13.80 3.59 -1.87
CA LYS A 147 -14.01 4.92 -1.29
C LYS A 147 -13.87 4.95 0.24
N ASP A 148 -13.91 3.79 0.89
CA ASP A 148 -13.75 3.70 2.33
C ASP A 148 -12.30 3.76 2.77
N VAL A 149 -11.33 3.74 1.84
CA VAL A 149 -9.91 3.85 2.19
C VAL A 149 -9.59 5.23 2.74
N LEU A 150 -9.05 5.27 3.95
CA LEU A 150 -8.48 6.48 4.53
C LEU A 150 -7.12 6.74 3.90
N ILE A 151 -6.97 7.83 3.20
CA ILE A 151 -5.71 8.17 2.51
C ILE A 151 -4.72 8.81 3.49
N SER A 152 -3.55 8.22 3.65
CA SER A 152 -2.40 8.82 4.29
C SER A 152 -1.67 9.69 3.26
N TYR A 153 -1.96 10.98 3.25
CA TYR A 153 -1.39 11.91 2.27
C TYR A 153 -0.01 12.37 2.74
N TRP A 154 1.03 11.65 2.28
CA TRP A 154 2.40 11.87 2.76
C TRP A 154 3.24 12.71 1.80
N SER A 155 2.90 12.75 0.51
CA SER A 155 3.63 13.47 -0.52
C SER A 155 2.69 13.97 -1.61
N LYS A 156 2.98 15.15 -2.14
CA LYS A 156 2.38 15.67 -3.38
C LYS A 156 3.16 15.23 -4.63
N GLY A 157 4.22 14.48 -4.42
CA GLY A 157 5.15 14.03 -5.44
C GLY A 157 6.48 14.78 -5.40
N TRP A 158 7.56 14.00 -5.42
CA TRP A 158 8.94 14.46 -5.58
C TRP A 158 9.52 13.90 -6.88
N TRP A 159 10.57 14.50 -7.38
CA TRP A 159 11.30 13.98 -8.56
C TRP A 159 10.42 13.62 -9.77
N GLY A 160 9.39 14.41 -10.02
CA GLY A 160 8.51 14.20 -11.19
C GLY A 160 7.37 13.22 -10.97
N TYR A 161 7.10 12.77 -9.74
CA TYR A 161 5.86 12.06 -9.42
C TYR A 161 4.65 12.96 -9.66
N ASN A 162 3.64 12.44 -10.34
CA ASN A 162 2.38 13.12 -10.63
C ASN A 162 1.25 12.52 -9.77
N LEU A 163 1.43 12.57 -8.45
CA LEU A 163 0.43 12.04 -7.51
C LEU A 163 -0.84 12.87 -7.57
N ALA A 164 -1.97 12.21 -7.31
CA ALA A 164 -3.25 12.91 -7.28
C ALA A 164 -3.25 14.04 -6.25
N SER A 165 -3.81 15.17 -6.65
CA SER A 165 -3.94 16.33 -5.76
C SER A 165 -4.94 16.05 -4.62
N PRO A 166 -4.77 16.70 -3.44
CA PRO A 166 -5.74 16.58 -2.36
C PRO A 166 -7.15 17.01 -2.81
N GLN A 167 -7.23 18.02 -3.67
CA GLN A 167 -8.50 18.51 -4.21
C GLN A 167 -9.18 17.45 -5.08
N TYR A 168 -8.41 16.75 -5.90
CA TYR A 168 -8.95 15.67 -6.74
C TYR A 168 -9.45 14.51 -5.88
N LEU A 169 -8.64 14.04 -4.93
CA LEU A 169 -9.06 12.98 -4.00
C LEU A 169 -10.30 13.38 -3.18
N ALA A 170 -10.36 14.62 -2.70
CA ALA A 170 -11.54 15.14 -2.00
C ALA A 170 -12.78 15.15 -2.90
N SER A 171 -12.64 15.53 -4.18
CA SER A 171 -13.75 15.51 -5.15
C SER A 171 -14.27 14.10 -5.42
N LYS A 172 -13.42 13.07 -5.24
CA LYS A 172 -13.80 11.66 -5.30
C LYS A 172 -14.43 11.13 -4.01
N GLY A 173 -14.50 11.95 -2.96
CA GLY A 173 -15.13 11.61 -1.68
C GLY A 173 -14.20 10.96 -0.64
N TYR A 174 -12.88 10.94 -0.88
CA TYR A 174 -11.93 10.37 0.09
C TYR A 174 -11.76 11.25 1.31
N LYS A 175 -11.58 10.59 2.45
CA LYS A 175 -11.04 11.19 3.67
C LYS A 175 -9.53 10.97 3.69
N PHE A 176 -8.79 11.94 4.22
CA PHE A 176 -7.34 11.78 4.32
C PHE A 176 -6.78 12.41 5.59
N LEU A 177 -5.66 11.86 6.03
CA LEU A 177 -4.80 12.41 7.06
C LEU A 177 -3.61 13.09 6.39
N ASN A 178 -3.25 14.27 6.86
CA ASN A 178 -2.01 14.92 6.45
C ASN A 178 -0.84 14.25 7.18
N THR A 179 -0.08 13.46 6.45
CA THR A 179 1.15 12.80 6.92
C THR A 179 2.35 13.25 6.08
N ASN A 180 2.29 14.48 5.56
CA ASN A 180 3.27 15.02 4.63
C ASN A 180 4.69 14.97 5.21
N GLY A 181 5.60 14.34 4.47
CA GLY A 181 6.99 14.13 4.87
C GLY A 181 7.78 15.42 5.09
N ASP A 182 7.44 16.50 4.38
CA ASP A 182 8.11 17.81 4.57
C ASP A 182 7.84 18.44 5.95
N TRP A 183 6.79 17.97 6.64
CA TRP A 183 6.35 18.51 7.94
C TRP A 183 6.61 17.58 9.12
N TYR A 184 6.60 16.27 8.90
CA TYR A 184 6.56 15.28 9.96
C TYR A 184 7.76 14.32 9.99
N TYR A 185 8.60 14.28 8.95
CA TYR A 185 9.87 13.56 9.02
C TYR A 185 10.90 14.45 9.76
N ILE A 186 11.42 13.92 10.85
CA ILE A 186 12.41 14.58 11.71
C ILE A 186 13.76 13.93 11.48
#